data_5fc31a985286f0fad3dfe2625f148d16
#
_entry.id   5fc31a985286f0fad3dfe2625f148d16
#
_cell.length_a   1.000
_cell.length_b   1.000
_cell.length_c   1.000
_cell.angle_alpha   90.00
_cell.angle_beta   90.00
_cell.angle_gamma   90.00
#
_symmetry.space_group_name_H-M   'P 1'
#
loop_
_entity.id
_entity.type
_entity.pdbx_description
1 polymer ?
#
loop_
_entity_poly.entity_id
_entity_poly.type
_entity_poly.pdbx_seq_one_letter_code
_entity_poly.pdbx_strand_id
1 'polypeptide(L)'
;MVERPPEARGDIVAVCCHPHPLYGGTMQNKVVHTLARACQDQRVATVRFNFRGVGKSAGTHDDGEGESADAAVVANYARTVTGAARLWSLGFSFGGYVAYRLATARDAAALVTVAPPVQRFDFTRLPVPRCPWFVAQGDADDLVDHERVEAWTRALEPAPEVRILPGAEHFMHGRLTELRALLGGWLAARAAENG
;
A
#
# COMPACT_ATOMS: atom_id res chain seq x y z
N MET A 1 5.78 12.40 6.31
CA MET A 1 4.59 13.29 6.51
C MET A 1 3.53 12.50 7.25
N VAL A 2 3.12 12.98 8.41
CA VAL A 2 2.00 12.41 9.18
C VAL A 2 0.80 13.31 8.98
N GLU A 3 -0.34 12.72 8.58
CA GLU A 3 -1.59 13.44 8.37
C GLU A 3 -2.67 12.82 9.26
N ARG A 4 -3.31 13.65 10.07
CA ARG A 4 -4.40 13.24 10.95
C ARG A 4 -5.69 13.92 10.50
N PRO A 5 -6.72 13.15 10.10
CA PRO A 5 -8.03 13.75 9.82
C PRO A 5 -8.65 14.29 11.11
N PRO A 6 -9.64 15.22 11.03
CA PRO A 6 -10.47 15.57 12.17
C PRO A 6 -11.07 14.31 12.80
N GLU A 7 -11.14 14.28 14.12
CA GLU A 7 -11.67 13.14 14.87
C GLU A 7 -10.99 11.79 14.48
N ALA A 8 -9.66 11.83 14.24
CA ALA A 8 -8.91 10.63 13.91
C ALA A 8 -9.12 9.56 14.98
N ARG A 9 -9.44 8.35 14.53
CA ARG A 9 -9.46 7.19 15.43
C ARG A 9 -8.04 6.88 15.90
N GLY A 10 -7.88 6.54 17.17
CA GLY A 10 -6.56 6.34 17.78
C GLY A 10 -6.02 4.92 17.67
N ASP A 11 -6.83 3.97 17.18
CA ASP A 11 -6.50 2.53 17.20
C ASP A 11 -5.80 2.05 15.93
N ILE A 12 -5.88 2.78 14.80
CA ILE A 12 -5.31 2.41 13.51
C ILE A 12 -4.42 3.53 12.96
N VAL A 13 -3.29 3.16 12.36
CA VAL A 13 -2.46 4.02 11.53
C VAL A 13 -2.14 3.34 10.21
N ALA A 14 -2.15 4.09 9.11
CA ALA A 14 -1.84 3.60 7.78
C ALA A 14 -0.48 4.13 7.30
N VAL A 15 0.36 3.23 6.75
CA VAL A 15 1.63 3.59 6.08
C VAL A 15 1.47 3.37 4.59
N CYS A 16 1.74 4.41 3.79
CA CYS A 16 1.58 4.41 2.35
C CYS A 16 2.93 4.49 1.65
N CYS A 17 3.27 3.46 0.88
CA CYS A 17 4.52 3.26 0.16
C CYS A 17 4.38 3.71 -1.31
N HIS A 18 5.34 4.52 -1.79
CA HIS A 18 5.29 5.10 -3.14
C HIS A 18 5.90 4.20 -4.22
N PRO A 19 5.66 4.47 -5.52
CA PRO A 19 6.21 3.68 -6.61
C PRO A 19 7.73 3.84 -6.72
N HIS A 20 8.32 3.17 -7.72
CA HIS A 20 9.75 2.97 -7.84
C HIS A 20 10.56 4.27 -7.78
N PRO A 21 11.55 4.36 -6.85
CA PRO A 21 12.36 5.58 -6.65
C PRO A 21 13.07 6.07 -7.90
N LEU A 22 13.70 5.16 -8.65
CA LEU A 22 14.50 5.50 -9.83
C LEU A 22 13.66 5.93 -11.05
N TYR A 23 12.34 5.74 -11.01
CA TYR A 23 11.40 6.18 -12.05
C TYR A 23 10.54 7.36 -11.62
N GLY A 24 11.08 8.23 -10.75
CA GLY A 24 10.40 9.43 -10.29
C GLY A 24 9.34 9.20 -9.22
N GLY A 25 9.32 8.02 -8.60
CA GLY A 25 8.42 7.72 -7.48
C GLY A 25 8.72 8.58 -6.27
N THR A 26 7.69 9.19 -5.70
CA THR A 26 7.77 10.00 -4.46
C THR A 26 6.49 9.84 -3.65
N MET A 27 6.52 10.25 -2.38
CA MET A 27 5.33 10.29 -1.51
C MET A 27 4.23 11.24 -2.02
N GLN A 28 4.52 12.08 -3.04
CA GLN A 28 3.56 12.99 -3.68
C GLN A 28 2.84 12.35 -4.88
N ASN A 29 3.16 11.11 -5.23
CA ASN A 29 2.47 10.40 -6.31
C ASN A 29 0.95 10.40 -6.09
N LYS A 30 0.17 10.64 -7.15
CA LYS A 30 -1.28 10.79 -7.07
C LYS A 30 -2.00 9.53 -6.56
N VAL A 31 -1.53 8.34 -6.95
CA VAL A 31 -2.10 7.07 -6.45
C VAL A 31 -1.84 6.94 -4.95
N VAL A 32 -0.62 7.21 -4.50
CA VAL A 32 -0.25 7.16 -3.06
C VAL A 32 -1.06 8.17 -2.25
N HIS A 33 -1.28 9.36 -2.80
CA HIS A 33 -2.15 10.35 -2.18
C HIS A 33 -3.60 9.85 -2.09
N THR A 34 -4.09 9.15 -3.13
CA THR A 34 -5.44 8.55 -3.16
C THR A 34 -5.56 7.44 -2.10
N LEU A 35 -4.54 6.58 -1.93
CA LEU A 35 -4.48 5.60 -0.86
C LEU A 35 -4.62 6.25 0.53
N ALA A 36 -3.82 7.30 0.78
CA ALA A 36 -3.89 8.03 2.04
C ALA A 36 -5.27 8.67 2.27
N ARG A 37 -5.87 9.27 1.24
CA ARG A 37 -7.21 9.86 1.33
C ARG A 37 -8.29 8.82 1.63
N ALA A 38 -8.24 7.65 1.01
CA ALA A 38 -9.18 6.57 1.30
C ALA A 38 -9.13 6.12 2.77
N CYS A 39 -7.93 6.09 3.37
CA CYS A 39 -7.76 5.83 4.80
C CYS A 39 -8.31 6.98 5.67
N GLN A 40 -8.05 8.24 5.29
CA GLN A 40 -8.51 9.42 6.02
C GLN A 40 -10.04 9.54 6.01
N ASP A 41 -10.71 9.09 4.95
CA ASP A 41 -12.18 9.00 4.89
C ASP A 41 -12.75 8.05 5.97
N GLN A 42 -11.93 7.09 6.44
CA GLN A 42 -12.23 6.20 7.56
C GLN A 42 -11.72 6.74 8.91
N ARG A 43 -11.34 8.02 8.98
CA ARG A 43 -10.73 8.66 10.14
C ARG A 43 -9.42 8.03 10.59
N VAL A 44 -8.69 7.35 9.69
CA VAL A 44 -7.41 6.72 9.98
C VAL A 44 -6.28 7.72 9.72
N ALA A 45 -5.39 7.88 10.71
CA ALA A 45 -4.16 8.65 10.53
C ALA A 45 -3.26 7.98 9.50
N THR A 46 -2.61 8.77 8.63
CA THR A 46 -1.79 8.25 7.54
C THR A 46 -0.37 8.79 7.60
N VAL A 47 0.58 7.95 7.18
CA VAL A 47 1.97 8.32 7.01
C VAL A 47 2.40 8.03 5.59
N ARG A 48 2.79 9.09 4.87
CA ARG A 48 3.49 9.00 3.58
C ARG A 48 4.93 9.44 3.77
N PHE A 49 5.87 8.75 3.18
CA PHE A 49 7.30 9.04 3.30
C PHE A 49 8.01 8.81 1.97
N ASN A 50 9.16 9.42 1.80
CA ASN A 50 10.03 9.13 0.67
C ASN A 50 10.99 8.01 1.06
N PHE A 51 11.12 7.01 0.20
CA PHE A 51 12.13 5.99 0.34
C PHE A 51 13.55 6.58 0.31
N ARG A 52 14.51 5.80 0.72
CA ARG A 52 15.94 6.14 0.67
C ARG A 52 16.34 6.65 -0.72
N GLY A 53 17.19 7.67 -0.75
CA GLY A 53 17.64 8.32 -1.97
C GLY A 53 16.61 9.24 -2.66
N VAL A 54 15.39 9.39 -2.13
CA VAL A 54 14.35 10.24 -2.74
C VAL A 54 14.19 11.55 -1.97
N GLY A 55 14.30 12.66 -2.69
CA GLY A 55 14.13 14.00 -2.12
C GLY A 55 15.17 14.32 -1.06
N LYS A 56 14.74 14.46 0.20
CA LYS A 56 15.62 14.71 1.35
C LYS A 56 15.97 13.44 2.13
N SER A 57 15.47 12.27 1.74
CA SER A 57 15.81 11.01 2.39
C SER A 57 17.22 10.58 2.02
N ALA A 58 18.04 10.28 3.03
CA ALA A 58 19.40 9.79 2.85
C ALA A 58 19.43 8.38 2.26
N GLY A 59 20.61 7.91 1.87
CA GLY A 59 20.83 6.57 1.34
C GLY A 59 20.61 6.47 -0.17
N THR A 60 20.58 5.24 -0.65
CA THR A 60 20.41 4.89 -2.06
C THR A 60 19.38 3.77 -2.19
N HIS A 61 18.74 3.65 -3.36
CA HIS A 61 17.83 2.55 -3.68
C HIS A 61 18.51 1.19 -3.49
N ASP A 62 17.78 0.23 -2.90
CA ASP A 62 18.30 -1.08 -2.50
C ASP A 62 17.31 -2.21 -2.86
N ASP A 63 16.76 -2.14 -4.05
CA ASP A 63 15.89 -3.17 -4.68
C ASP A 63 14.78 -3.74 -3.77
N GLY A 64 14.31 -2.93 -2.82
CA GLY A 64 13.23 -3.27 -1.89
C GLY A 64 13.67 -3.79 -0.54
N GLU A 65 14.93 -4.22 -0.36
CA GLU A 65 15.42 -4.68 0.95
C GLU A 65 15.53 -3.51 1.92
N GLY A 66 16.31 -2.51 1.57
CA GLY A 66 16.48 -1.32 2.38
C GLY A 66 15.19 -0.52 2.53
N GLU A 67 14.40 -0.38 1.46
CA GLU A 67 13.10 0.30 1.51
C GLU A 67 12.12 -0.39 2.47
N SER A 68 12.17 -1.72 2.56
CA SER A 68 11.34 -2.48 3.50
C SER A 68 11.79 -2.29 4.94
N ALA A 69 13.10 -2.23 5.18
CA ALA A 69 13.65 -1.90 6.51
C ALA A 69 13.24 -0.48 6.93
N ASP A 70 13.34 0.50 6.03
CA ASP A 70 12.92 1.87 6.27
C ASP A 70 11.42 1.97 6.54
N ALA A 71 10.59 1.24 5.78
CA ALA A 71 9.14 1.17 5.99
C ALA A 71 8.79 0.62 7.38
N ALA A 72 9.55 -0.37 7.87
CA ALA A 72 9.36 -0.92 9.21
C ALA A 72 9.70 0.12 10.31
N VAL A 73 10.75 0.92 10.12
CA VAL A 73 11.08 2.04 11.03
C VAL A 73 9.98 3.10 11.01
N VAL A 74 9.48 3.44 9.81
CA VAL A 74 8.38 4.39 9.65
C VAL A 74 7.10 3.88 10.31
N ALA A 75 6.79 2.59 10.21
CA ALA A 75 5.62 2.00 10.86
C ALA A 75 5.72 2.06 12.39
N ASN A 76 6.89 1.78 12.95
CA ASN A 76 7.12 1.93 14.39
C ASN A 76 6.95 3.40 14.84
N TYR A 77 7.54 4.34 14.10
CA TYR A 77 7.36 5.77 14.35
C TYR A 77 5.89 6.17 14.28
N ALA A 78 5.17 5.71 13.24
CA ALA A 78 3.75 5.98 13.05
C ALA A 78 2.92 5.52 14.25
N ARG A 79 3.13 4.29 14.72
CA ARG A 79 2.48 3.78 15.93
C ARG A 79 2.81 4.61 17.16
N THR A 80 4.06 4.97 17.36
CA THR A 80 4.49 5.78 18.52
C THR A 80 3.81 7.14 18.54
N VAL A 81 3.78 7.86 17.41
CA VAL A 81 3.22 9.22 17.38
C VAL A 81 1.70 9.25 17.36
N THR A 82 1.03 8.16 16.95
CA THR A 82 -0.44 8.09 16.91
C THR A 82 -1.04 7.35 18.10
N GLY A 83 -0.26 6.52 18.79
CA GLY A 83 -0.75 5.58 19.81
C GLY A 83 -1.44 4.34 19.23
N ALA A 84 -1.47 4.18 17.89
CA ALA A 84 -2.21 3.13 17.24
C ALA A 84 -1.58 1.74 17.43
N ALA A 85 -2.40 0.77 17.83
CA ALA A 85 -1.99 -0.63 17.92
C ALA A 85 -2.02 -1.34 16.57
N ARG A 86 -2.99 -0.98 15.71
CA ARG A 86 -3.24 -1.64 14.42
C ARG A 86 -2.55 -0.88 13.29
N LEU A 87 -1.85 -1.62 12.44
CA LEU A 87 -1.17 -1.08 11.26
C LEU A 87 -1.93 -1.48 9.99
N TRP A 88 -2.22 -0.52 9.12
CA TRP A 88 -2.57 -0.77 7.74
C TRP A 88 -1.37 -0.47 6.86
N SER A 89 -1.03 -1.40 5.97
CA SER A 89 0.06 -1.28 5.02
C SER A 89 -0.50 -1.09 3.62
N LEU A 90 -0.14 0.02 2.95
CA LEU A 90 -0.64 0.32 1.63
C LEU A 90 0.51 0.67 0.69
N GLY A 91 0.40 0.27 -0.59
CA GLY A 91 1.44 0.61 -1.55
C GLY A 91 0.98 0.55 -3.00
N PHE A 92 1.67 1.33 -3.83
CA PHE A 92 1.47 1.38 -5.27
C PHE A 92 2.71 0.92 -6.01
N SER A 93 2.54 0.01 -7.00
CA SER A 93 3.62 -0.52 -7.83
C SER A 93 4.76 -1.08 -6.97
N PHE A 94 6.01 -0.65 -7.12
CA PHE A 94 7.11 -1.01 -6.23
C PHE A 94 6.76 -0.84 -4.74
N GLY A 95 6.06 0.23 -4.39
CA GLY A 95 5.55 0.43 -3.03
C GLY A 95 4.57 -0.67 -2.60
N GLY A 96 3.88 -1.32 -3.53
CA GLY A 96 3.06 -2.51 -3.27
C GLY A 96 3.90 -3.70 -2.80
N TYR A 97 5.08 -3.92 -3.40
CA TYR A 97 6.04 -4.92 -2.93
C TYR A 97 6.55 -4.60 -1.52
N VAL A 98 6.95 -3.34 -1.27
CA VAL A 98 7.39 -2.90 0.06
C VAL A 98 6.27 -3.02 1.09
N ALA A 99 5.03 -2.64 0.73
CA ALA A 99 3.87 -2.76 1.61
C ALA A 99 3.54 -4.21 1.96
N TYR A 100 3.67 -5.13 1.00
CA TYR A 100 3.53 -6.57 1.23
C TYR A 100 4.55 -7.07 2.26
N ARG A 101 5.84 -6.74 2.08
CA ARG A 101 6.91 -7.08 3.01
C ARG A 101 6.66 -6.49 4.40
N LEU A 102 6.22 -5.24 4.47
CA LEU A 102 5.88 -4.59 5.73
C LEU A 102 4.72 -5.31 6.43
N ALA A 103 3.69 -5.72 5.68
CA ALA A 103 2.52 -6.40 6.22
C ALA A 103 2.90 -7.73 6.88
N THR A 104 3.79 -8.51 6.25
CA THR A 104 4.25 -9.79 6.80
C THR A 104 5.21 -9.62 7.97
N ALA A 105 6.08 -8.59 7.94
CA ALA A 105 7.11 -8.37 8.96
C ALA A 105 6.56 -7.71 10.23
N ARG A 106 5.37 -7.09 10.20
CA ARG A 106 4.82 -6.27 11.30
C ARG A 106 3.39 -6.63 11.66
N ASP A 107 2.89 -7.78 11.26
CA ASP A 107 1.52 -8.25 11.54
C ASP A 107 0.51 -7.14 11.26
N ALA A 108 0.46 -6.67 10.01
CA ALA A 108 -0.48 -5.64 9.63
C ALA A 108 -1.93 -6.14 9.81
N ALA A 109 -2.83 -5.26 10.20
CA ALA A 109 -4.25 -5.55 10.31
C ALA A 109 -4.98 -5.49 8.95
N ALA A 110 -4.37 -4.85 7.95
CA ALA A 110 -4.86 -4.84 6.57
C ALA A 110 -3.72 -4.51 5.59
N LEU A 111 -3.81 -5.04 4.39
CA LEU A 111 -2.91 -4.76 3.28
C LEU A 111 -3.71 -4.28 2.06
N VAL A 112 -3.23 -3.23 1.40
CA VAL A 112 -3.72 -2.77 0.09
C VAL A 112 -2.55 -2.65 -0.87
N THR A 113 -2.64 -3.30 -2.02
CA THR A 113 -1.67 -3.12 -3.11
C THR A 113 -2.38 -2.67 -4.38
N VAL A 114 -1.84 -1.65 -5.02
CA VAL A 114 -2.29 -1.19 -6.34
C VAL A 114 -1.18 -1.48 -7.34
N ALA A 115 -1.53 -2.20 -8.41
CA ALA A 115 -0.61 -2.62 -9.46
C ALA A 115 0.67 -3.28 -8.90
N PRO A 116 0.58 -4.38 -8.10
CA PRO A 116 1.75 -5.03 -7.52
C PRO A 116 2.64 -5.64 -8.63
N PRO A 117 3.95 -5.34 -8.68
CA PRO A 117 4.82 -5.68 -9.81
C PRO A 117 5.32 -7.13 -9.74
N VAL A 118 4.41 -8.10 -9.80
CA VAL A 118 4.66 -9.54 -9.58
C VAL A 118 5.64 -10.17 -10.58
N GLN A 119 5.81 -9.58 -11.76
CA GLN A 119 6.78 -10.07 -12.74
C GLN A 119 8.19 -9.46 -12.57
N ARG A 120 8.37 -8.49 -11.68
CA ARG A 120 9.65 -7.79 -11.47
C ARG A 120 10.28 -8.08 -10.13
N PHE A 121 9.46 -8.40 -9.13
CA PHE A 121 9.89 -8.69 -7.77
C PHE A 121 9.38 -10.07 -7.35
N ASP A 122 10.24 -10.83 -6.67
CA ASP A 122 9.92 -12.20 -6.27
C ASP A 122 9.11 -12.22 -4.95
N PHE A 123 7.79 -12.21 -5.09
CA PHE A 123 6.87 -12.36 -3.96
C PHE A 123 6.82 -13.80 -3.43
N THR A 124 7.27 -14.80 -4.23
CA THR A 124 7.12 -16.21 -3.87
C THR A 124 8.03 -16.63 -2.71
N ARG A 125 9.11 -15.87 -2.48
CA ARG A 125 10.03 -16.08 -1.34
C ARG A 125 9.52 -15.48 -0.04
N LEU A 126 8.43 -14.74 -0.08
CA LEU A 126 7.87 -14.07 1.08
C LEU A 126 6.68 -14.88 1.63
N PRO A 127 6.46 -14.89 2.96
CA PRO A 127 5.26 -15.50 3.49
C PRO A 127 4.02 -14.76 3.02
N VAL A 128 2.91 -15.49 2.83
CA VAL A 128 1.63 -14.87 2.48
C VAL A 128 1.12 -14.06 3.69
N PRO A 129 0.68 -12.79 3.49
CA PRO A 129 0.09 -11.99 4.56
C PRO A 129 -1.14 -12.68 5.14
N ARG A 130 -1.25 -12.74 6.46
CA ARG A 130 -2.40 -13.36 7.16
C ARG A 130 -3.55 -12.38 7.37
N CYS A 131 -3.32 -11.09 7.14
CA CYS A 131 -4.35 -10.07 7.25
C CYS A 131 -5.23 -10.03 5.99
N PRO A 132 -6.44 -9.46 6.08
CA PRO A 132 -7.22 -9.09 4.91
C PRO A 132 -6.40 -8.28 3.93
N TRP A 133 -6.45 -8.65 2.66
CA TRP A 133 -5.66 -8.02 1.62
C TRP A 133 -6.52 -7.69 0.39
N PHE A 134 -6.41 -6.45 -0.09
CA PHE A 134 -7.08 -5.94 -1.29
C PHE A 134 -6.05 -5.61 -2.38
N VAL A 135 -6.30 -6.10 -3.58
CA VAL A 135 -5.49 -5.83 -4.77
C VAL A 135 -6.35 -5.06 -5.77
N ALA A 136 -5.90 -3.88 -6.19
CA ALA A 136 -6.47 -3.15 -7.31
C ALA A 136 -5.51 -3.22 -8.51
N GLN A 137 -6.02 -3.61 -9.68
CA GLN A 137 -5.22 -3.75 -10.90
C GLN A 137 -6.00 -3.21 -12.10
N GLY A 138 -5.34 -2.43 -12.96
CA GLY A 138 -5.89 -2.02 -14.23
C GLY A 138 -5.67 -3.06 -15.32
N ASP A 139 -6.65 -3.31 -16.19
CA ASP A 139 -6.49 -4.24 -17.32
C ASP A 139 -5.81 -3.61 -18.55
N ALA A 140 -5.68 -2.28 -18.57
CA ALA A 140 -4.90 -1.53 -19.56
C ALA A 140 -3.51 -1.09 -19.02
N ASP A 141 -3.03 -1.71 -17.93
CA ASP A 141 -1.71 -1.47 -17.35
C ASP A 141 -0.63 -2.07 -18.26
N ASP A 142 0.21 -1.21 -18.83
CA ASP A 142 1.31 -1.57 -19.75
C ASP A 142 2.62 -1.95 -19.03
N LEU A 143 2.69 -1.75 -17.70
CA LEU A 143 3.86 -2.06 -16.88
C LEU A 143 3.69 -3.31 -16.04
N VAL A 144 2.47 -3.60 -15.61
CA VAL A 144 2.11 -4.75 -14.77
C VAL A 144 0.96 -5.52 -15.41
N ASP A 145 1.26 -6.70 -15.90
CA ASP A 145 0.32 -7.60 -16.55
C ASP A 145 -0.75 -8.08 -15.56
N HIS A 146 -2.00 -7.68 -15.81
CA HIS A 146 -3.13 -8.02 -14.93
C HIS A 146 -3.44 -9.51 -14.87
N GLU A 147 -3.25 -10.26 -15.96
CA GLU A 147 -3.48 -11.71 -15.98
C GLU A 147 -2.48 -12.43 -15.06
N ARG A 148 -1.23 -11.96 -15.02
CA ARG A 148 -0.22 -12.47 -14.09
C ARG A 148 -0.54 -12.15 -12.64
N VAL A 149 -1.05 -10.95 -12.37
CA VAL A 149 -1.50 -10.58 -11.01
C VAL A 149 -2.65 -11.47 -10.58
N GLU A 150 -3.66 -11.67 -11.44
CA GLU A 150 -4.80 -12.57 -11.15
C GLU A 150 -4.35 -14.01 -10.93
N ALA A 151 -3.51 -14.55 -11.82
CA ALA A 151 -3.03 -15.92 -11.72
C ALA A 151 -2.25 -16.14 -10.41
N TRP A 152 -1.37 -15.18 -10.07
CA TRP A 152 -0.58 -15.24 -8.84
C TRP A 152 -1.46 -15.15 -7.60
N THR A 153 -2.36 -14.17 -7.53
CA THR A 153 -3.22 -13.96 -6.35
C THR A 153 -4.17 -15.12 -6.12
N ARG A 154 -4.68 -15.75 -7.21
CA ARG A 154 -5.56 -16.93 -7.14
C ARG A 154 -4.86 -18.17 -6.56
N ALA A 155 -3.54 -18.24 -6.66
CA ALA A 155 -2.75 -19.36 -6.14
C ALA A 155 -2.35 -19.18 -4.66
N LEU A 156 -2.69 -18.05 -4.04
CA LEU A 156 -2.34 -17.78 -2.64
C LEU A 156 -3.41 -18.28 -1.66
N GLU A 157 -2.97 -18.67 -0.45
CA GLU A 157 -3.84 -19.05 0.65
C GLU A 157 -3.38 -18.32 1.93
N PRO A 158 -4.19 -17.43 2.50
CA PRO A 158 -5.49 -16.96 2.01
C PRO A 158 -5.36 -16.10 0.74
N ALA A 159 -6.32 -16.24 -0.18
CA ALA A 159 -6.35 -15.42 -1.37
C ALA A 159 -6.82 -13.99 -1.05
N PRO A 160 -6.22 -12.95 -1.67
CA PRO A 160 -6.69 -11.57 -1.52
C PRO A 160 -8.00 -11.31 -2.26
N GLU A 161 -8.69 -10.24 -1.89
CA GLU A 161 -9.76 -9.68 -2.72
C GLU A 161 -9.15 -8.90 -3.88
N VAL A 162 -9.39 -9.34 -5.12
CA VAL A 162 -8.87 -8.70 -6.34
C VAL A 162 -9.97 -7.91 -7.03
N ARG A 163 -9.68 -6.69 -7.44
CA ARG A 163 -10.52 -5.84 -8.27
C ARG A 163 -9.77 -5.39 -9.50
N ILE A 164 -10.28 -5.79 -10.66
CA ILE A 164 -9.81 -5.28 -11.95
C ILE A 164 -10.59 -4.03 -12.29
N LEU A 165 -9.89 -2.97 -12.66
CA LEU A 165 -10.46 -1.70 -13.11
C LEU A 165 -10.39 -1.64 -14.64
N PRO A 166 -11.52 -1.80 -15.35
CA PRO A 166 -11.53 -1.82 -16.81
C PRO A 166 -11.01 -0.50 -17.42
N GLY A 167 -10.06 -0.59 -18.36
CA GLY A 167 -9.45 0.55 -19.04
C GLY A 167 -8.53 1.40 -18.15
N ALA A 168 -8.19 0.95 -16.95
CA ALA A 168 -7.25 1.67 -16.10
C ALA A 168 -5.81 1.33 -16.48
N GLU A 169 -5.01 2.38 -16.72
CA GLU A 169 -3.57 2.30 -16.93
C GLU A 169 -2.83 2.17 -15.59
N HIS A 170 -1.50 1.93 -15.65
CA HIS A 170 -0.66 1.79 -14.45
C HIS A 170 -0.85 2.89 -13.41
N PHE A 171 -0.85 4.17 -13.85
CA PHE A 171 -0.98 5.33 -12.95
C PHE A 171 -2.43 5.72 -12.63
N MET A 172 -3.42 4.90 -13.03
CA MET A 172 -4.84 5.12 -12.75
C MET A 172 -5.34 6.50 -13.23
N HIS A 173 -4.81 7.04 -14.35
CA HIS A 173 -5.25 8.30 -14.90
C HIS A 173 -6.76 8.30 -15.17
N GLY A 174 -7.45 9.35 -14.72
CA GLY A 174 -8.91 9.44 -14.84
C GLY A 174 -9.72 8.49 -13.95
N ARG A 175 -9.07 7.56 -13.21
CA ARG A 175 -9.73 6.51 -12.42
C ARG A 175 -9.49 6.64 -10.90
N LEU A 176 -8.78 7.70 -10.45
CA LEU A 176 -8.43 7.87 -9.02
C LEU A 176 -9.65 8.01 -8.11
N THR A 177 -10.74 8.62 -8.60
CA THR A 177 -12.00 8.75 -7.84
C THR A 177 -12.64 7.38 -7.64
N GLU A 178 -12.67 6.55 -8.69
CA GLU A 178 -13.19 5.18 -8.63
C GLU A 178 -12.34 4.32 -7.71
N LEU A 179 -11.01 4.36 -7.84
CA LEU A 179 -10.08 3.67 -6.95
C LEU A 179 -10.34 4.05 -5.48
N ARG A 180 -10.49 5.36 -5.19
CA ARG A 180 -10.79 5.83 -3.83
C ARG A 180 -12.11 5.30 -3.30
N ALA A 181 -13.16 5.25 -4.12
CA ALA A 181 -14.46 4.72 -3.73
C ALA A 181 -14.41 3.22 -3.41
N LEU A 182 -13.75 2.43 -4.28
CA LEU A 182 -13.55 0.99 -4.06
C LEU A 182 -12.79 0.71 -2.76
N LEU A 183 -11.68 1.42 -2.55
CA LEU A 183 -10.87 1.31 -1.34
C LEU A 183 -11.66 1.76 -0.11
N GLY A 184 -12.43 2.84 -0.21
CA GLY A 184 -13.23 3.39 0.89
C GLY A 184 -14.24 2.37 1.43
N GLY A 185 -14.95 1.67 0.55
CA GLY A 185 -15.89 0.62 0.96
C GLY A 185 -15.19 -0.55 1.66
N TRP A 186 -14.07 -1.02 1.10
CA TRP A 186 -13.32 -2.12 1.69
C TRP A 186 -12.68 -1.75 3.03
N LEU A 187 -12.06 -0.57 3.12
CA LEU A 187 -11.41 -0.07 4.35
C LEU A 187 -12.43 0.23 5.46
N ALA A 188 -13.65 0.67 5.11
CA ALA A 188 -14.72 0.88 6.09
C ALA A 188 -15.04 -0.41 6.86
N ALA A 189 -15.13 -1.54 6.15
CA ALA A 189 -15.34 -2.84 6.78
C ALA A 189 -14.18 -3.20 7.73
N ARG A 190 -12.93 -2.98 7.30
CA ARG A 190 -11.72 -3.24 8.13
C ARG A 190 -11.61 -2.30 9.33
N ALA A 191 -12.11 -1.07 9.18
CA ALA A 191 -12.17 -0.11 10.28
C ALA A 191 -13.21 -0.49 11.36
N ALA A 192 -14.27 -1.19 10.96
CA ALA A 192 -15.32 -1.66 11.87
C ALA A 192 -14.94 -2.93 12.64
N GLU A 193 -13.97 -3.72 12.17
CA GLU A 193 -13.47 -4.90 12.87
C GLU A 193 -12.78 -4.44 14.16
N ASN A 194 -13.36 -4.80 15.30
CA ASN A 194 -12.74 -4.61 16.59
C ASN A 194 -11.53 -5.54 16.70
N GLY A 195 -10.39 -5.00 17.12
CA GLY A 195 -9.22 -5.79 17.43
C GLY A 195 -9.43 -6.66 18.66
#